data_50a0d80f646ccffd21a8a4af5024be34
#
_entry.id   50a0d80f646ccffd21a8a4af5024be34
#
_cell.length_a   1.000
_cell.length_b   1.000
_cell.length_c   1.000
_cell.angle_alpha   90.00
_cell.angle_beta   90.00
_cell.angle_gamma   90.00
#
_symmetry.space_group_name_H-M   'P 1'
#
loop_
_entity.id
_entity.type
_entity.pdbx_description
1 polymer ?
#
loop_
_entity_poly.entity_id
_entity_poly.type
_entity_poly.pdbx_seq_one_letter_code
_entity_poly.pdbx_strand_id
1 'polypeptide(L)'
;RPGVVSRGYGRKSKQPSSVDAASNPDDGGDEPVLIAKRTQVPIRVDVDRRRAARYLIAQGCNVIVSDDGLQHRALPRTLEIEVFDSQRGYGNGRLLPAGPLREPLRPADVRVGNGLPGDQDQAFAMHLQMTQCYHLNSGELKALDAFRGKTVQAVAGIGNPQRFFNALAEHGLTVQEH
;
A
#
# COMPACT_ATOMS: atom_id res chain seq x y z
N ARG A 1 1.83 13.27 -17.00
CA ARG A 1 1.95 11.79 -16.99
C ARG A 1 2.60 11.37 -15.68
N PRO A 2 1.90 10.61 -14.80
CA PRO A 2 2.49 10.10 -13.56
C PRO A 2 3.45 8.94 -13.80
N GLY A 3 4.39 8.76 -12.86
CA GLY A 3 5.23 7.58 -12.74
C GLY A 3 5.47 7.26 -11.27
N VAL A 4 5.71 6.00 -10.94
CA VAL A 4 5.91 5.54 -9.56
C VAL A 4 7.34 5.06 -9.37
N VAL A 5 7.96 5.50 -8.27
CA VAL A 5 9.25 4.97 -7.81
C VAL A 5 9.05 4.21 -6.51
N SER A 6 9.62 3.02 -6.42
CA SER A 6 9.61 2.19 -5.22
C SER A 6 10.98 1.56 -4.98
N ARG A 7 11.21 1.07 -3.78
CA ARG A 7 12.38 0.28 -3.45
C ARG A 7 12.31 -1.13 -4.02
N GLY A 8 11.10 -1.66 -4.20
CA GLY A 8 10.86 -3.05 -4.54
C GLY A 8 11.27 -3.96 -3.38
N TYR A 9 10.64 -3.78 -2.23
CA TYR A 9 10.92 -4.61 -1.06
C TYR A 9 10.67 -6.09 -1.37
N GLY A 10 11.50 -6.99 -0.84
CA GLY A 10 11.38 -8.43 -1.05
C GLY A 10 11.93 -8.98 -2.36
N ARG A 11 12.22 -8.13 -3.37
CA ARG A 11 12.77 -8.59 -4.65
C ARG A 11 14.17 -9.20 -4.52
N LYS A 12 14.46 -10.20 -5.33
CA LYS A 12 15.75 -10.93 -5.33
C LYS A 12 16.90 -10.06 -5.87
N SER A 13 16.66 -9.32 -6.94
CA SER A 13 17.67 -8.44 -7.55
C SER A 13 17.63 -7.04 -6.95
N LYS A 14 18.79 -6.46 -6.67
CA LYS A 14 18.94 -5.05 -6.30
C LYS A 14 19.18 -4.12 -7.48
N GLN A 15 19.30 -4.67 -8.69
CA GLN A 15 19.51 -3.88 -9.91
C GLN A 15 18.26 -3.04 -10.23
N PRO A 16 18.45 -1.81 -10.74
CA PRO A 16 17.34 -0.99 -11.18
C PRO A 16 16.54 -1.67 -12.29
N SER A 17 15.22 -1.77 -12.14
CA SER A 17 14.36 -2.37 -13.17
C SER A 17 13.05 -1.61 -13.35
N SER A 18 12.51 -1.63 -14.56
CA SER A 18 11.14 -1.22 -14.82
C SER A 18 10.21 -2.37 -14.46
N VAL A 19 9.02 -2.05 -13.96
CA VAL A 19 8.02 -3.03 -13.54
C VAL A 19 6.73 -2.75 -14.28
N ASP A 20 6.11 -3.79 -14.78
CA ASP A 20 4.81 -3.79 -15.44
C ASP A 20 3.87 -4.86 -14.84
N ALA A 21 2.67 -4.98 -15.40
CA ALA A 21 1.65 -5.92 -14.91
C ALA A 21 2.03 -7.40 -15.10
N ALA A 22 2.95 -7.71 -16.02
CA ALA A 22 3.42 -9.06 -16.31
C ALA A 22 4.70 -9.42 -15.53
N SER A 23 5.31 -8.44 -14.86
CA SER A 23 6.56 -8.64 -14.11
C SER A 23 6.39 -9.66 -12.99
N ASN A 24 7.43 -10.50 -12.79
CA ASN A 24 7.46 -11.42 -11.66
C ASN A 24 7.68 -10.63 -10.36
N PRO A 25 6.88 -10.86 -9.30
CA PRO A 25 7.08 -10.25 -7.98
C PRO A 25 8.49 -10.48 -7.40
N ASP A 26 9.11 -11.62 -7.66
CA ASP A 26 10.50 -11.89 -7.24
C ASP A 26 11.53 -10.89 -7.81
N ASP A 27 11.24 -10.31 -8.95
CA ASP A 27 12.11 -9.36 -9.65
C ASP A 27 11.72 -7.90 -9.43
N GLY A 28 10.40 -7.64 -9.37
CA GLY A 28 9.84 -6.30 -9.25
C GLY A 28 9.47 -5.87 -7.82
N GLY A 29 9.21 -6.84 -6.95
CA GLY A 29 8.55 -6.64 -5.66
C GLY A 29 7.03 -6.73 -5.78
N ASP A 30 6.38 -7.23 -4.72
CA ASP A 30 4.92 -7.46 -4.71
C ASP A 30 4.12 -6.17 -4.90
N GLU A 31 4.43 -5.14 -4.13
CA GLU A 31 3.73 -3.84 -4.17
C GLU A 31 3.87 -3.15 -5.53
N PRO A 32 5.08 -2.99 -6.12
CA PRO A 32 5.22 -2.40 -7.45
C PRO A 32 4.47 -3.15 -8.54
N VAL A 33 4.48 -4.48 -8.52
CA VAL A 33 3.73 -5.30 -9.49
C VAL A 33 2.22 -5.10 -9.32
N LEU A 34 1.73 -5.04 -8.07
CA LEU A 34 0.33 -4.74 -7.79
C LEU A 34 -0.07 -3.34 -8.28
N ILE A 35 0.76 -2.33 -8.03
CA ILE A 35 0.53 -0.98 -8.54
C ILE A 35 0.49 -0.98 -10.08
N ALA A 36 1.43 -1.68 -10.73
CA ALA A 36 1.45 -1.79 -12.19
C ALA A 36 0.16 -2.40 -12.75
N LYS A 37 -0.31 -3.50 -12.16
CA LYS A 37 -1.56 -4.16 -12.55
C LYS A 37 -2.78 -3.24 -12.42
N ARG A 38 -2.81 -2.40 -11.39
CA ARG A 38 -3.94 -1.54 -11.09
C ARG A 38 -3.96 -0.22 -11.85
N THR A 39 -2.79 0.33 -12.16
CA THR A 39 -2.69 1.71 -12.66
C THR A 39 -2.15 1.81 -14.07
N GLN A 40 -1.38 0.83 -14.53
CA GLN A 40 -0.68 0.82 -15.81
C GLN A 40 0.27 2.04 -16.03
N VAL A 41 0.63 2.73 -14.96
CA VAL A 41 1.61 3.82 -15.03
C VAL A 41 3.04 3.27 -15.08
N PRO A 42 4.02 4.01 -15.65
CA PRO A 42 5.42 3.62 -15.58
C PRO A 42 5.91 3.50 -14.15
N ILE A 43 6.55 2.36 -13.83
CA ILE A 43 7.09 2.09 -12.51
C ILE A 43 8.58 1.78 -12.64
N ARG A 44 9.38 2.38 -11.76
CA ARG A 44 10.81 2.09 -11.64
C ARG A 44 11.16 1.69 -10.22
N VAL A 45 11.74 0.51 -10.03
CA VAL A 45 12.26 0.06 -8.74
C VAL A 45 13.76 0.23 -8.69
N ASP A 46 14.24 0.85 -7.62
CA ASP A 46 15.65 1.11 -7.38
C ASP A 46 15.89 1.37 -5.88
N VAL A 47 17.05 0.96 -5.37
CA VAL A 47 17.52 1.35 -4.03
C VAL A 47 17.79 2.86 -3.94
N ASP A 48 18.25 3.49 -5.02
CA ASP A 48 18.34 4.94 -5.18
C ASP A 48 17.12 5.48 -5.93
N ARG A 49 16.13 5.97 -5.16
CA ARG A 49 14.91 6.54 -5.73
C ARG A 49 15.15 7.81 -6.56
N ARG A 50 16.25 8.53 -6.35
CA ARG A 50 16.61 9.68 -7.20
C ARG A 50 16.96 9.21 -8.60
N ARG A 51 17.73 8.10 -8.72
CA ARG A 51 18.06 7.50 -10.01
C ARG A 51 16.81 6.99 -10.70
N ALA A 52 15.91 6.32 -9.97
CA ALA A 52 14.62 5.88 -10.48
C ALA A 52 13.77 7.05 -10.99
N ALA A 53 13.67 8.14 -10.23
CA ALA A 53 12.91 9.33 -10.61
C ALA A 53 13.47 9.98 -11.88
N ARG A 54 14.80 10.16 -11.98
CA ARG A 54 15.45 10.69 -13.19
C ARG A 54 15.17 9.84 -14.42
N TYR A 55 15.18 8.51 -14.27
CA TYR A 55 14.84 7.61 -15.35
C TYR A 55 13.41 7.84 -15.84
N LEU A 56 12.42 7.91 -14.94
CA LEU A 56 11.02 8.14 -15.30
C LEU A 56 10.79 9.53 -15.91
N ILE A 57 11.48 10.56 -15.41
CA ILE A 57 11.44 11.92 -16.00
C ILE A 57 11.95 11.88 -17.44
N ALA A 58 13.06 11.19 -17.70
CA ALA A 58 13.58 10.99 -19.05
C ALA A 58 12.62 10.21 -19.97
N GLN A 59 11.71 9.41 -19.40
CA GLN A 59 10.63 8.74 -20.12
C GLN A 59 9.35 9.60 -20.26
N GLY A 60 9.42 10.90 -19.93
CA GLY A 60 8.33 11.85 -20.08
C GLY A 60 7.32 11.87 -18.92
N CYS A 61 7.66 11.33 -17.75
CA CYS A 61 6.86 11.52 -16.55
C CYS A 61 7.12 12.93 -15.97
N ASN A 62 6.06 13.64 -15.66
CA ASN A 62 6.12 15.00 -15.06
C ASN A 62 5.57 15.05 -13.63
N VAL A 63 5.05 13.94 -13.12
CA VAL A 63 4.69 13.73 -11.71
C VAL A 63 5.31 12.41 -11.27
N ILE A 64 6.05 12.43 -10.18
CA ILE A 64 6.65 11.23 -9.58
C ILE A 64 6.02 10.97 -8.22
N VAL A 65 5.42 9.79 -8.07
CA VAL A 65 4.91 9.30 -6.79
C VAL A 65 5.93 8.35 -6.19
N SER A 66 6.38 8.63 -4.96
CA SER A 66 7.29 7.74 -4.25
C SER A 66 6.50 6.88 -3.26
N ASP A 67 6.39 5.61 -3.58
CA ASP A 67 5.79 4.61 -2.72
C ASP A 67 6.68 4.34 -1.49
N ASP A 68 6.06 4.33 -0.28
CA ASP A 68 6.74 4.24 1.02
C ASP A 68 7.97 5.19 1.11
N GLY A 69 7.75 6.44 0.72
CA GLY A 69 8.80 7.42 0.46
C GLY A 69 9.21 8.29 1.64
N LEU A 70 8.46 8.33 2.73
CA LEU A 70 8.64 9.32 3.79
C LEU A 70 10.04 9.29 4.42
N GLN A 71 10.64 8.11 4.60
CA GLN A 71 11.98 7.96 5.14
C GLN A 71 13.10 8.19 4.11
N HIS A 72 12.78 8.32 2.81
CA HIS A 72 13.80 8.51 1.77
C HIS A 72 14.12 9.99 1.54
N ARG A 73 14.76 10.63 2.51
CA ARG A 73 15.05 12.08 2.55
C ARG A 73 15.92 12.59 1.39
N ALA A 74 16.64 11.71 0.72
CA ALA A 74 17.49 12.09 -0.42
C ALA A 74 16.69 12.44 -1.69
N LEU A 75 15.41 12.03 -1.80
CA LEU A 75 14.55 12.41 -2.90
C LEU A 75 13.81 13.71 -2.53
N PRO A 76 14.06 14.85 -3.22
CA PRO A 76 13.27 16.06 -3.04
C PRO A 76 11.80 15.79 -3.35
N ARG A 77 10.92 16.45 -2.62
CA ARG A 77 9.48 16.26 -2.77
C ARG A 77 8.76 17.61 -2.64
N THR A 78 7.69 17.73 -3.40
CA THR A 78 6.83 18.91 -3.41
C THR A 78 5.67 18.75 -2.43
N LEU A 79 5.23 17.51 -2.21
CA LEU A 79 4.10 17.17 -1.34
C LEU A 79 4.41 15.87 -0.59
N GLU A 80 4.10 15.83 0.69
CA GLU A 80 4.15 14.64 1.52
C GLU A 80 2.76 14.24 1.97
N ILE A 81 2.39 12.98 1.69
CA ILE A 81 1.13 12.38 2.13
C ILE A 81 1.46 11.30 3.16
N GLU A 82 1.05 11.52 4.39
CA GLU A 82 1.15 10.51 5.45
C GLU A 82 -0.15 9.70 5.51
N VAL A 83 -0.03 8.39 5.38
CA VAL A 83 -1.16 7.47 5.63
C VAL A 83 -0.93 6.78 6.96
N PHE A 84 -1.89 6.86 7.87
CA PHE A 84 -1.81 6.25 9.19
C PHE A 84 -3.05 5.42 9.52
N ASP A 85 -2.90 4.43 10.37
CA ASP A 85 -4.01 3.65 10.90
C ASP A 85 -4.64 4.39 12.08
N SER A 86 -5.92 4.77 11.99
CA SER A 86 -6.60 5.58 13.00
C SER A 86 -6.78 4.85 14.35
N GLN A 87 -6.85 3.51 14.35
CA GLN A 87 -7.00 2.72 15.57
C GLN A 87 -5.67 2.54 16.31
N ARG A 88 -4.59 2.33 15.57
CA ARG A 88 -3.25 2.13 16.14
C ARG A 88 -2.54 3.45 16.43
N GLY A 89 -2.83 4.48 15.63
CA GLY A 89 -2.17 5.77 15.70
C GLY A 89 -0.64 5.63 15.66
N TYR A 90 0.01 6.38 16.48
CA TYR A 90 1.48 6.36 16.62
C TYR A 90 1.97 5.52 17.82
N GLY A 91 1.06 4.72 18.42
CA GLY A 91 1.37 3.89 19.57
C GLY A 91 1.88 4.71 20.76
N ASN A 92 3.03 4.33 21.33
CA ASN A 92 3.64 5.05 22.44
C ASN A 92 4.50 6.27 22.01
N GLY A 93 4.50 6.64 20.73
CA GLY A 93 5.26 7.76 20.19
C GLY A 93 6.78 7.58 20.15
N ARG A 94 7.28 6.36 20.39
CA ARG A 94 8.73 6.07 20.41
C ARG A 94 9.18 5.43 19.11
N LEU A 95 10.46 5.60 18.80
CA LEU A 95 11.12 4.97 17.67
C LEU A 95 11.35 3.47 17.90
N LEU A 96 11.45 2.70 16.82
CA LEU A 96 11.92 1.32 16.86
C LEU A 96 13.29 1.24 17.58
N PRO A 97 13.53 0.21 18.41
CA PRO A 97 12.63 -0.90 18.76
C PRO A 97 11.70 -0.61 19.95
N ALA A 98 11.81 0.56 20.60
CA ALA A 98 11.05 0.91 21.81
C ALA A 98 9.57 1.28 21.53
N GLY A 99 9.22 1.53 20.28
CA GLY A 99 7.88 1.83 19.81
C GLY A 99 7.75 1.59 18.31
N PRO A 100 6.61 1.93 17.71
CA PRO A 100 6.32 1.58 16.31
C PRO A 100 6.88 2.55 15.27
N LEU A 101 7.42 3.70 15.70
CA LEU A 101 7.81 4.74 14.75
C LEU A 101 9.11 4.40 14.01
N ARG A 102 9.10 4.60 12.70
CA ARG A 102 10.28 4.44 11.83
C ARG A 102 11.15 5.71 11.80
N GLU A 103 10.56 6.87 12.11
CA GLU A 103 11.20 8.17 12.22
C GLU A 103 10.48 9.04 13.26
N PRO A 104 11.09 10.13 13.77
CA PRO A 104 10.40 11.07 14.62
C PRO A 104 9.17 11.67 13.93
N LEU A 105 8.12 11.88 14.69
CA LEU A 105 6.91 12.53 14.15
C LEU A 105 7.27 13.93 13.66
N ARG A 106 6.76 14.24 12.49
CA ARG A 106 6.88 15.53 11.85
C ARG A 106 5.62 15.85 11.06
N PRO A 107 5.32 17.12 10.82
CA PRO A 107 4.20 17.51 9.97
C PRO A 107 4.38 16.93 8.55
N ALA A 108 3.28 16.43 7.98
CA ALA A 108 3.13 16.14 6.56
C ALA A 108 2.17 17.17 5.96
N ASP A 109 2.29 17.42 4.66
CA ASP A 109 1.41 18.37 3.97
C ASP A 109 -0.04 17.90 3.95
N VAL A 110 -0.24 16.58 3.82
CA VAL A 110 -1.55 15.92 3.83
C VAL A 110 -1.48 14.69 4.72
N ARG A 111 -2.51 14.50 5.53
CA ARG A 111 -2.67 13.30 6.36
C ARG A 111 -3.93 12.55 5.96
N VAL A 112 -3.84 11.24 5.89
CA VAL A 112 -4.94 10.34 5.53
C VAL A 112 -5.05 9.26 6.59
N GLY A 113 -6.16 9.23 7.30
CA GLY A 113 -6.43 8.26 8.38
C GLY A 113 -7.28 7.10 7.90
N ASN A 114 -6.70 5.91 7.83
CA ASN A 114 -7.42 4.70 7.51
C ASN A 114 -8.30 4.26 8.69
N GLY A 115 -9.63 4.30 8.49
CA GLY A 115 -10.62 3.99 9.50
C GLY A 115 -11.04 5.17 10.38
N LEU A 116 -10.77 6.42 9.97
CA LEU A 116 -11.39 7.58 10.57
C LEU A 116 -12.89 7.60 10.28
N PRO A 117 -13.74 8.01 11.24
CA PRO A 117 -15.20 8.07 11.04
C PRO A 117 -15.63 9.17 10.06
N GLY A 118 -14.77 10.12 9.75
CA GLY A 118 -14.98 11.24 8.84
C GLY A 118 -13.73 12.11 8.78
N ASP A 119 -13.74 13.14 7.92
CA ASP A 119 -12.66 14.10 7.84
C ASP A 119 -12.54 14.88 9.17
N GLN A 120 -11.31 15.13 9.55
CA GLN A 120 -10.96 15.93 10.75
C GLN A 120 -10.05 17.07 10.31
N ASP A 121 -9.88 18.10 11.16
CA ASP A 121 -9.19 19.36 10.84
C ASP A 121 -7.80 19.21 10.16
N GLN A 122 -7.15 18.06 10.29
CA GLN A 122 -5.82 17.84 9.75
C GLN A 122 -5.66 16.49 9.05
N ALA A 123 -6.75 15.73 8.85
CA ALA A 123 -6.68 14.42 8.22
C ALA A 123 -7.95 14.08 7.43
N PHE A 124 -7.77 13.59 6.22
CA PHE A 124 -8.84 13.03 5.40
C PHE A 124 -9.16 11.60 5.83
N ALA A 125 -10.44 11.25 5.84
CA ALA A 125 -10.86 9.88 6.12
C ALA A 125 -10.63 8.98 4.91
N MET A 126 -10.10 7.79 5.16
CA MET A 126 -9.98 6.73 4.17
C MET A 126 -10.64 5.46 4.72
N HIS A 127 -11.44 4.81 3.89
CA HIS A 127 -12.07 3.55 4.22
C HIS A 127 -11.74 2.50 3.16
N LEU A 128 -11.22 1.36 3.60
CA LEU A 128 -11.03 0.22 2.72
C LEU A 128 -12.36 -0.52 2.57
N GLN A 129 -12.82 -0.65 1.33
CA GLN A 129 -14.04 -1.38 1.01
C GLN A 129 -13.68 -2.67 0.26
N MET A 130 -14.13 -3.79 0.78
CA MET A 130 -14.05 -5.08 0.11
C MET A 130 -15.36 -5.34 -0.61
N THR A 131 -15.36 -5.31 -1.93
CA THR A 131 -16.57 -5.51 -2.73
C THR A 131 -16.54 -6.83 -3.50
N GLN A 132 -15.36 -7.34 -3.78
CA GLN A 132 -15.15 -8.48 -4.66
C GLN A 132 -14.00 -9.34 -4.15
N CYS A 133 -14.09 -10.63 -4.45
CA CYS A 133 -12.97 -11.56 -4.37
C CYS A 133 -12.74 -12.22 -5.75
N TYR A 134 -11.57 -12.74 -5.97
CA TYR A 134 -11.26 -13.51 -7.17
C TYR A 134 -10.71 -14.88 -6.79
N HIS A 135 -11.07 -15.87 -7.58
CA HIS A 135 -10.56 -17.22 -7.42
C HIS A 135 -9.11 -17.28 -7.92
N LEU A 136 -8.18 -17.69 -7.06
CA LEU A 136 -6.74 -17.59 -7.33
C LEU A 136 -6.30 -18.31 -8.60
N ASN A 137 -6.86 -19.49 -8.88
CA ASN A 137 -6.43 -20.28 -10.04
C ASN A 137 -7.13 -19.86 -11.34
N SER A 138 -8.42 -19.50 -11.30
CA SER A 138 -9.19 -19.16 -12.51
C SER A 138 -9.24 -17.67 -12.79
N GLY A 139 -8.98 -16.82 -11.79
CA GLY A 139 -9.17 -15.37 -11.89
C GLY A 139 -10.64 -14.95 -11.89
N GLU A 140 -11.59 -15.88 -11.72
CA GLU A 140 -13.03 -15.58 -11.69
C GLU A 140 -13.34 -14.59 -10.56
N LEU A 141 -14.00 -13.48 -10.90
CA LEU A 141 -14.44 -12.46 -9.95
C LEU A 141 -15.83 -12.78 -9.43
N LYS A 142 -16.02 -12.67 -8.13
CA LYS A 142 -17.33 -12.75 -7.48
C LYS A 142 -17.53 -11.60 -6.51
N ALA A 143 -18.74 -11.06 -6.47
CA ALA A 143 -19.13 -10.14 -5.42
C ALA A 143 -19.03 -10.85 -4.06
N LEU A 144 -18.57 -10.13 -3.05
CA LEU A 144 -18.42 -10.71 -1.71
C LEU A 144 -19.77 -11.14 -1.13
N ASP A 145 -20.84 -10.43 -1.46
CA ASP A 145 -22.22 -10.75 -1.07
C ASP A 145 -22.71 -12.12 -1.59
N ALA A 146 -22.10 -12.69 -2.62
CA ALA A 146 -22.40 -14.05 -3.07
C ALA A 146 -22.03 -15.15 -2.03
N PHE A 147 -21.27 -14.76 -1.03
CA PHE A 147 -20.86 -15.63 0.07
C PHE A 147 -21.64 -15.37 1.37
N ARG A 148 -22.60 -14.47 1.37
CA ARG A 148 -23.44 -14.17 2.55
C ARG A 148 -24.04 -15.44 3.14
N GLY A 149 -23.96 -15.57 4.45
CA GLY A 149 -24.43 -16.76 5.20
C GLY A 149 -23.54 -17.98 5.10
N LYS A 150 -22.41 -17.91 4.40
CA LYS A 150 -21.45 -19.03 4.31
C LYS A 150 -20.42 -18.94 5.43
N THR A 151 -19.94 -20.09 5.87
CA THR A 151 -18.76 -20.20 6.73
C THR A 151 -17.51 -20.25 5.85
N VAL A 152 -16.54 -19.39 6.13
CA VAL A 152 -15.27 -19.29 5.39
C VAL A 152 -14.09 -19.37 6.34
N GLN A 153 -13.02 -20.02 5.90
CA GLN A 153 -11.73 -19.94 6.56
C GLN A 153 -10.99 -18.73 6.02
N ALA A 154 -10.64 -17.79 6.89
CA ALA A 154 -9.96 -16.58 6.51
C ALA A 154 -8.54 -16.57 7.07
N VAL A 155 -7.57 -16.28 6.19
CA VAL A 155 -6.14 -16.20 6.51
C VAL A 155 -5.63 -14.80 6.19
N ALA A 156 -4.96 -14.17 7.14
CA ALA A 156 -4.43 -12.83 6.95
C ALA A 156 -3.05 -12.65 7.57
N GLY A 157 -2.03 -12.45 6.74
CA GLY A 157 -0.66 -12.10 7.15
C GLY A 157 -0.39 -10.58 7.10
N ILE A 158 -1.30 -9.76 7.67
CA ILE A 158 -1.23 -8.30 7.64
C ILE A 158 -1.10 -7.71 9.06
N GLY A 159 -0.70 -6.44 9.15
CA GLY A 159 -0.46 -5.77 10.44
C GLY A 159 -1.69 -5.64 11.36
N ASN A 160 -2.91 -5.68 10.81
CA ASN A 160 -4.17 -5.68 11.56
C ASN A 160 -5.15 -6.69 10.95
N PRO A 161 -4.98 -8.00 11.21
CA PRO A 161 -5.84 -9.05 10.63
C PRO A 161 -7.30 -8.92 11.09
N GLN A 162 -7.55 -8.45 12.30
CA GLN A 162 -8.91 -8.31 12.84
C GLN A 162 -9.78 -7.38 11.98
N ARG A 163 -9.21 -6.32 11.42
CA ARG A 163 -9.95 -5.45 10.50
C ARG A 163 -10.44 -6.21 9.26
N PHE A 164 -9.63 -7.12 8.74
CA PHE A 164 -10.02 -7.96 7.61
C PHE A 164 -11.13 -8.93 7.98
N PHE A 165 -11.01 -9.59 9.12
CA PHE A 165 -12.03 -10.55 9.59
C PHE A 165 -13.35 -9.85 9.90
N ASN A 166 -13.32 -8.69 10.56
CA ASN A 166 -14.50 -7.88 10.84
C ASN A 166 -15.20 -7.45 9.54
N ALA A 167 -14.43 -7.01 8.54
CA ALA A 167 -14.99 -6.60 7.27
C ALA A 167 -15.66 -7.77 6.51
N LEU A 168 -15.15 -9.00 6.59
CA LEU A 168 -15.84 -10.19 6.07
C LEU A 168 -17.14 -10.47 6.83
N ALA A 169 -17.12 -10.33 8.16
CA ALA A 169 -18.31 -10.53 8.99
C ALA A 169 -19.41 -9.48 8.70
N GLU A 170 -19.04 -8.22 8.43
CA GLU A 170 -19.96 -7.15 8.02
C GLU A 170 -20.69 -7.49 6.70
N HIS A 171 -20.06 -8.25 5.80
CA HIS A 171 -20.71 -8.80 4.60
C HIS A 171 -21.58 -10.04 4.89
N GLY A 172 -21.73 -10.42 6.14
CA GLY A 172 -22.59 -11.53 6.56
C GLY A 172 -21.96 -12.91 6.37
N LEU A 173 -20.63 -13.01 6.37
CA LEU A 173 -19.92 -14.28 6.40
C LEU A 173 -19.68 -14.73 7.84
N THR A 174 -19.72 -16.02 8.09
CA THR A 174 -19.21 -16.61 9.34
C THR A 174 -17.72 -16.91 9.15
N VAL A 175 -16.87 -16.20 9.91
CA VAL A 175 -15.42 -16.25 9.72
C VAL A 175 -14.79 -17.22 10.73
N GLN A 176 -14.00 -18.17 10.24
CA GLN A 176 -13.04 -18.94 11.02
C GLN A 176 -11.65 -18.35 10.75
N GLU A 177 -11.07 -17.76 11.78
CA GLU A 177 -9.83 -16.97 11.70
C GLU A 177 -8.59 -17.88 11.81
N HIS A 178 -7.57 -17.59 10.98
CA HIS A 178 -6.25 -18.24 10.99
C HIS A 178 -5.11 -17.25 10.82
#